data_bc2ba21c2e4bb94adcb5c8da91ba4f3e
#
_entry.id   bc2ba21c2e4bb94adcb5c8da91ba4f3e
#
_cell.length_a   1.000
_cell.length_b   1.000
_cell.length_c   1.000
_cell.angle_alpha   90.00
_cell.angle_beta   90.00
_cell.angle_gamma   90.00
#
_symmetry.space_group_name_H-M   'P 1'
#
loop_
_entity.id
_entity.type
_entity.pdbx_description
1 polymer ?
#
loop_
_entity_poly.entity_id
_entity_poly.type
_entity_poly.pdbx_seq_one_letter_code
_entity_poly.pdbx_strand_id
1 'polypeptide(L)'
;MKQIQYQQKAVKELVDKTIDLLIYSGMRHTLVFKAPTGAGKTVMASEMLLRLNAELRDRTDVPYKELAYIWIAPNKLHEQSYFKMKSFFTEGQELHPVIYDDLDHSAEGYIHPGEILFVNWESINKDNAVMIRDTEQSASLYDLTRRTQEEQNIPIVVIIDEEHMFASKLANKTEKVLKNINPKVELRISATP
;
A
#
# COMPACT_ATOMS: atom_id res chain seq x y z
N MET A 1 7.69 -16.28 -15.29
CA MET A 1 6.84 -15.62 -16.31
C MET A 1 7.70 -14.64 -17.09
N LYS A 2 7.73 -14.66 -18.43
CA LYS A 2 8.45 -13.62 -19.20
C LYS A 2 7.68 -12.31 -19.06
N GLN A 3 8.24 -11.36 -18.34
CA GLN A 3 7.69 -10.00 -18.34
C GLN A 3 7.83 -9.41 -19.75
N ILE A 4 6.76 -8.82 -20.22
CA ILE A 4 6.76 -8.11 -21.50
C ILE A 4 7.52 -6.79 -21.29
N GLN A 5 8.28 -6.35 -22.30
CA GLN A 5 9.15 -5.16 -22.18
C GLN A 5 8.47 -3.92 -21.61
N TYR A 6 7.18 -3.70 -21.95
CA TYR A 6 6.45 -2.54 -21.41
C TYR A 6 6.19 -2.65 -19.90
N GLN A 7 5.98 -3.87 -19.37
CA GLN A 7 5.79 -4.08 -17.93
C GLN A 7 7.08 -3.76 -17.16
N GLN A 8 8.22 -4.21 -17.67
CA GLN A 8 9.52 -3.89 -17.05
C GLN A 8 9.81 -2.39 -17.04
N LYS A 9 9.49 -1.70 -18.15
CA LYS A 9 9.63 -0.24 -18.24
C LYS A 9 8.70 0.46 -17.24
N ALA A 10 7.43 0.05 -17.17
CA ALA A 10 6.46 0.64 -16.25
C ALA A 10 6.86 0.41 -14.78
N VAL A 11 7.31 -0.79 -14.43
CA VAL A 11 7.79 -1.10 -13.07
C VAL A 11 8.99 -0.23 -12.72
N LYS A 12 9.98 -0.11 -13.61
CA LYS A 12 11.14 0.75 -13.36
C LYS A 12 10.73 2.20 -13.15
N GLU A 13 9.87 2.73 -14.00
CA GLU A 13 9.39 4.12 -13.89
C GLU A 13 8.61 4.35 -12.57
N LEU A 14 7.80 3.37 -12.14
CA LEU A 14 7.10 3.44 -10.86
C LEU A 14 8.06 3.45 -9.67
N VAL A 15 9.10 2.61 -9.69
CA VAL A 15 10.14 2.58 -8.64
C VAL A 15 10.87 3.92 -8.59
N ASP A 16 11.41 4.38 -9.72
CA ASP A 16 12.17 5.64 -9.82
C ASP A 16 11.34 6.81 -9.26
N LYS A 17 10.09 6.96 -9.72
CA LYS A 17 9.19 8.04 -9.26
C LYS A 17 8.83 7.92 -7.79
N THR A 18 8.61 6.71 -7.28
CA THR A 18 8.30 6.53 -5.85
C THR A 18 9.48 6.91 -4.98
N ILE A 19 10.69 6.54 -5.39
CA ILE A 19 11.92 6.93 -4.69
C ILE A 19 12.07 8.46 -4.69
N ASP A 20 11.87 9.11 -5.83
CA ASP A 20 11.91 10.57 -5.92
C ASP A 20 10.93 11.23 -4.93
N LEU A 21 9.70 10.69 -4.83
CA LEU A 21 8.68 11.21 -3.91
C LEU A 21 9.04 10.95 -2.43
N LEU A 22 9.76 9.88 -2.12
CA LEU A 22 10.21 9.58 -0.76
C LEU A 22 11.29 10.54 -0.26
N ILE A 23 12.06 11.12 -1.17
CA ILE A 23 13.10 12.10 -0.84
C ILE A 23 12.49 13.42 -0.37
N TYR A 24 11.36 13.85 -0.95
CA TYR A 24 10.72 15.10 -0.60
C TYR A 24 10.09 15.05 0.79
N SER A 25 10.42 15.99 1.64
CA SER A 25 9.89 16.08 3.00
C SER A 25 8.53 16.79 3.07
N GLY A 26 7.67 16.35 3.96
CA GLY A 26 6.59 17.17 4.53
C GLY A 26 5.22 17.06 3.88
N MET A 27 5.04 16.49 2.69
CA MET A 27 3.72 16.38 2.03
C MET A 27 3.42 14.95 1.59
N ARG A 28 2.13 14.59 1.62
CA ARG A 28 1.62 13.38 0.98
C ARG A 28 1.68 13.53 -0.54
N HIS A 29 2.30 12.60 -1.22
CA HIS A 29 2.45 12.60 -2.67
C HIS A 29 1.56 11.54 -3.32
N THR A 30 1.00 11.86 -4.48
CA THR A 30 0.15 10.92 -5.25
C THR A 30 0.82 10.56 -6.57
N LEU A 31 0.96 9.27 -6.81
CA LEU A 31 1.40 8.69 -8.08
C LEU A 31 0.23 7.92 -8.70
N VAL A 32 -0.07 8.16 -9.97
CA VAL A 32 -1.16 7.48 -10.66
C VAL A 32 -0.60 6.52 -11.69
N PHE A 33 -0.98 5.24 -11.59
CA PHE A 33 -0.63 4.19 -12.52
C PHE A 33 -1.87 3.69 -13.26
N LYS A 34 -1.92 3.93 -14.57
CA LYS A 34 -3.00 3.48 -15.44
C LYS A 34 -2.49 2.44 -16.44
N ALA A 35 -3.20 1.34 -16.54
CA ALA A 35 -2.91 0.31 -17.52
C ALA A 35 -4.21 -0.42 -17.92
N PRO A 36 -4.32 -0.96 -19.14
CA PRO A 36 -5.50 -1.69 -19.59
C PRO A 36 -5.88 -2.85 -18.66
N THR A 37 -7.16 -3.21 -18.65
CA THR A 37 -7.61 -4.44 -17.97
C THR A 37 -6.85 -5.64 -18.56
N GLY A 38 -6.42 -6.55 -17.72
CA GLY A 38 -5.62 -7.71 -18.14
C GLY A 38 -4.12 -7.43 -18.39
N ALA A 39 -3.67 -6.18 -18.31
CA ALA A 39 -2.25 -5.82 -18.47
C ALA A 39 -1.32 -6.34 -17.36
N GLY A 40 -1.88 -6.96 -16.30
CA GLY A 40 -1.09 -7.47 -15.17
C GLY A 40 -0.76 -6.41 -14.12
N LYS A 41 -1.65 -5.43 -13.89
CA LYS A 41 -1.44 -4.34 -12.91
C LYS A 41 -0.97 -4.83 -11.54
N THR A 42 -1.64 -5.86 -10.98
CA THR A 42 -1.26 -6.43 -9.68
C THR A 42 0.15 -7.02 -9.71
N VAL A 43 0.53 -7.73 -10.80
CA VAL A 43 1.87 -8.31 -10.97
C VAL A 43 2.92 -7.20 -11.07
N MET A 44 2.65 -6.15 -11.87
CA MET A 44 3.55 -5.00 -11.97
C MET A 44 3.71 -4.27 -10.64
N ALA A 45 2.63 -4.11 -9.89
CA ALA A 45 2.70 -3.52 -8.55
C ALA A 45 3.49 -4.40 -7.57
N SER A 46 3.28 -5.72 -7.58
CA SER A 46 4.07 -6.66 -6.76
C SER A 46 5.57 -6.56 -7.06
N GLU A 47 5.93 -6.57 -8.33
CA GLU A 47 7.32 -6.42 -8.77
C GLU A 47 7.90 -5.05 -8.41
N MET A 48 7.10 -4.00 -8.53
CA MET A 48 7.49 -2.64 -8.12
C MET A 48 7.82 -2.61 -6.63
N LEU A 49 6.99 -3.19 -5.75
CA LEU A 49 7.24 -3.21 -4.31
C LEU A 49 8.51 -3.98 -3.96
N LEU A 50 8.77 -5.13 -4.61
CA LEU A 50 10.01 -5.89 -4.42
C LEU A 50 11.25 -5.08 -4.80
N ARG A 51 11.23 -4.46 -5.98
CA ARG A 51 12.35 -3.64 -6.45
C ARG A 51 12.55 -2.40 -5.60
N LEU A 52 11.45 -1.75 -5.20
CA LEU A 52 11.51 -0.58 -4.32
C LEU A 52 12.22 -0.91 -3.00
N ASN A 53 11.81 -2.02 -2.36
CA ASN A 53 12.46 -2.48 -1.12
C ASN A 53 13.96 -2.77 -1.31
N ALA A 54 14.31 -3.49 -2.39
CA ALA A 54 15.70 -3.81 -2.68
C ALA A 54 16.54 -2.55 -2.94
N GLU A 55 16.04 -1.62 -3.78
CA GLU A 55 16.77 -0.41 -4.13
C GLU A 55 16.96 0.55 -2.94
N LEU A 56 15.96 0.68 -2.06
CA LEU A 56 16.03 1.58 -0.91
C LEU A 56 17.19 1.25 0.05
N ARG A 57 17.57 -0.02 0.18
CA ARG A 57 18.66 -0.43 1.07
C ARG A 57 19.99 0.13 0.69
N ASP A 58 20.26 0.15 -0.61
CA ASP A 58 21.56 0.56 -1.15
C ASP A 58 21.66 2.07 -1.34
N ARG A 59 20.55 2.80 -1.31
CA ARG A 59 20.53 4.26 -1.53
C ARG A 59 20.94 5.02 -0.28
N THR A 60 21.79 6.00 -0.45
CA THR A 60 22.24 6.89 0.63
C THR A 60 21.55 8.25 0.62
N ASP A 61 20.87 8.58 -0.46
CA ASP A 61 20.17 9.84 -0.70
C ASP A 61 18.70 9.81 -0.23
N VAL A 62 18.17 8.63 0.14
CA VAL A 62 16.83 8.49 0.71
C VAL A 62 16.92 8.34 2.23
N PRO A 63 16.12 9.09 3.00
CA PRO A 63 16.18 9.03 4.46
C PRO A 63 15.64 7.73 5.06
N TYR A 64 14.92 6.95 4.27
CA TYR A 64 14.25 5.72 4.70
C TYR A 64 14.90 4.50 4.04
N LYS A 65 15.12 3.44 4.83
CA LYS A 65 15.63 2.16 4.36
C LYS A 65 14.56 1.08 4.29
N GLU A 66 13.48 1.30 5.00
CA GLU A 66 12.39 0.37 5.18
C GLU A 66 11.06 1.08 5.01
N LEU A 67 10.08 0.38 4.47
CA LEU A 67 8.72 0.87 4.25
C LEU A 67 7.72 -0.15 4.76
N ALA A 68 6.56 0.33 5.20
CA ALA A 68 5.35 -0.46 5.39
C ALA A 68 4.34 -0.12 4.28
N TYR A 69 3.46 -1.05 3.97
CA TYR A 69 2.52 -0.90 2.87
C TYR A 69 1.08 -1.17 3.30
N ILE A 70 0.14 -0.42 2.73
CA ILE A 70 -1.29 -0.71 2.86
C ILE A 70 -1.89 -0.83 1.46
N TRP A 71 -2.53 -1.96 1.18
CA TRP A 71 -3.25 -2.20 -0.07
C TRP A 71 -4.74 -2.11 0.16
N ILE A 72 -5.37 -1.09 -0.40
CA ILE A 72 -6.81 -0.84 -0.28
C ILE A 72 -7.49 -1.20 -1.60
N ALA A 73 -8.51 -2.07 -1.54
CA ALA A 73 -9.31 -2.42 -2.70
C ALA A 73 -10.78 -2.65 -2.32
N PRO A 74 -11.74 -2.37 -3.24
CA PRO A 74 -13.17 -2.54 -3.01
C PRO A 74 -13.63 -3.99 -3.23
N ASN A 75 -14.86 -4.30 -2.81
CA ASN A 75 -15.60 -5.52 -3.18
C ASN A 75 -14.82 -6.82 -2.97
N LYS A 76 -14.08 -6.92 -1.89
CA LYS A 76 -13.20 -8.07 -1.57
C LYS A 76 -12.07 -8.32 -2.58
N LEU A 77 -11.79 -7.39 -3.48
CA LEU A 77 -10.64 -7.49 -4.39
C LEU A 77 -9.30 -7.48 -3.64
N HIS A 78 -9.26 -6.94 -2.42
CA HIS A 78 -8.10 -7.02 -1.54
C HIS A 78 -7.69 -8.46 -1.25
N GLU A 79 -8.64 -9.38 -1.00
CA GLU A 79 -8.35 -10.81 -0.81
C GLU A 79 -7.75 -11.43 -2.09
N GLN A 80 -8.32 -11.11 -3.26
CA GLN A 80 -7.78 -11.60 -4.54
C GLN A 80 -6.36 -11.10 -4.79
N SER A 81 -6.10 -9.84 -4.49
CA SER A 81 -4.76 -9.25 -4.62
C SER A 81 -3.79 -9.86 -3.60
N TYR A 82 -4.23 -10.10 -2.37
CA TYR A 82 -3.47 -10.81 -1.35
C TYR A 82 -3.02 -12.20 -1.82
N PHE A 83 -3.96 -13.05 -2.27
CA PHE A 83 -3.62 -14.40 -2.72
C PHE A 83 -2.69 -14.40 -3.94
N LYS A 84 -2.88 -13.47 -4.89
CA LYS A 84 -1.98 -13.28 -6.02
C LYS A 84 -0.58 -12.89 -5.57
N MET A 85 -0.45 -11.93 -4.65
CA MET A 85 0.85 -11.52 -4.13
C MET A 85 1.51 -12.61 -3.32
N LYS A 86 0.77 -13.29 -2.47
CA LYS A 86 1.28 -14.42 -1.69
C LYS A 86 1.83 -15.56 -2.58
N SER A 87 1.21 -15.78 -3.75
CA SER A 87 1.71 -16.73 -4.73
C SER A 87 2.88 -16.20 -5.56
N PHE A 88 3.03 -14.89 -5.66
CA PHE A 88 4.10 -14.24 -6.41
C PHE A 88 5.39 -14.14 -5.60
N PHE A 89 5.27 -13.88 -4.29
CA PHE A 89 6.41 -13.81 -3.39
C PHE A 89 6.84 -15.22 -2.97
N THR A 90 8.13 -15.49 -3.11
CA THR A 90 8.74 -16.76 -2.69
C THR A 90 9.30 -16.67 -1.28
N GLU A 91 9.53 -17.81 -0.63
CA GLU A 91 10.21 -17.85 0.66
C GLU A 91 11.57 -17.14 0.61
N GLY A 92 11.86 -16.33 1.62
CA GLY A 92 13.08 -15.52 1.71
C GLY A 92 12.99 -14.13 1.07
N GLN A 93 11.87 -13.78 0.45
CA GLN A 93 11.61 -12.39 0.07
C GLN A 93 11.10 -11.60 1.27
N GLU A 94 11.45 -10.32 1.32
CA GLU A 94 11.25 -9.47 2.49
C GLU A 94 9.90 -8.73 2.49
N LEU A 95 8.98 -9.11 1.60
CA LEU A 95 7.62 -8.61 1.58
C LEU A 95 6.67 -9.67 2.13
N HIS A 96 5.87 -9.25 3.09
CA HIS A 96 4.96 -10.11 3.84
C HIS A 96 3.51 -9.65 3.67
N PRO A 97 2.74 -10.25 2.72
CA PRO A 97 1.31 -9.96 2.60
C PRO A 97 0.55 -10.46 3.83
N VAL A 98 -0.29 -9.59 4.41
CA VAL A 98 -1.14 -9.88 5.57
C VAL A 98 -2.54 -9.30 5.33
N ILE A 99 -3.60 -10.06 5.64
CA ILE A 99 -4.95 -9.51 5.66
C ILE A 99 -5.18 -8.82 7.01
N TYR A 100 -5.76 -7.62 7.00
CA TYR A 100 -6.00 -6.85 8.22
C TYR A 100 -6.79 -7.64 9.28
N ASP A 101 -7.81 -8.39 8.85
CA ASP A 101 -8.65 -9.17 9.76
C ASP A 101 -7.92 -10.35 10.43
N ASP A 102 -6.80 -10.80 9.87
CA ASP A 102 -5.96 -11.89 10.38
C ASP A 102 -4.82 -11.38 11.30
N LEU A 103 -4.64 -10.06 11.41
CA LEU A 103 -3.63 -9.48 12.27
C LEU A 103 -3.97 -9.66 13.75
N ASP A 104 -3.03 -10.19 14.52
CA ASP A 104 -3.08 -10.08 15.97
C ASP A 104 -2.68 -8.65 16.37
N HIS A 105 -3.67 -7.78 16.41
CA HIS A 105 -3.49 -6.36 16.76
C HIS A 105 -2.99 -6.14 18.20
N SER A 106 -2.96 -7.19 19.02
CA SER A 106 -2.54 -7.13 20.41
C SER A 106 -1.03 -7.26 20.60
N ALA A 107 -0.31 -7.84 19.63
CA ALA A 107 1.08 -8.24 19.84
C ALA A 107 2.05 -7.05 19.84
N GLU A 108 2.09 -6.24 18.77
CA GLU A 108 3.08 -5.16 18.67
C GLU A 108 2.48 -3.78 18.33
N GLY A 109 1.30 -3.72 17.76
CA GLY A 109 0.53 -2.50 17.57
C GLY A 109 1.03 -1.55 16.47
N TYR A 110 1.87 -2.01 15.54
CA TYR A 110 2.31 -1.27 14.37
C TYR A 110 2.51 -2.21 13.15
N ILE A 111 2.66 -1.65 11.95
CA ILE A 111 2.90 -2.39 10.71
C ILE A 111 4.41 -2.55 10.54
N HIS A 112 4.88 -3.79 10.43
CA HIS A 112 6.32 -4.07 10.31
C HIS A 112 6.92 -3.65 8.96
N PRO A 113 8.23 -3.41 8.90
CA PRO A 113 8.94 -3.21 7.64
C PRO A 113 8.68 -4.38 6.67
N GLY A 114 8.32 -4.05 5.43
CA GLY A 114 8.02 -5.03 4.40
C GLY A 114 6.63 -5.67 4.49
N GLU A 115 5.86 -5.44 5.54
CA GLU A 115 4.46 -5.89 5.57
C GLU A 115 3.60 -5.11 4.57
N ILE A 116 2.73 -5.87 3.86
CA ILE A 116 1.70 -5.33 2.98
C ILE A 116 0.35 -5.68 3.59
N LEU A 117 -0.27 -4.70 4.23
CA LEU A 117 -1.55 -4.85 4.91
C LEU A 117 -2.70 -4.69 3.92
N PHE A 118 -3.42 -5.78 3.65
CA PHE A 118 -4.57 -5.78 2.76
C PHE A 118 -5.85 -5.41 3.49
N VAL A 119 -6.53 -4.37 3.00
CA VAL A 119 -7.69 -3.76 3.65
C VAL A 119 -8.84 -3.64 2.67
N ASN A 120 -10.04 -4.05 3.11
CA ASN A 120 -11.26 -3.84 2.37
C ASN A 120 -11.73 -2.39 2.50
N TRP A 121 -11.96 -1.71 1.36
CA TRP A 121 -12.46 -0.34 1.35
C TRP A 121 -13.77 -0.17 2.13
N GLU A 122 -14.73 -1.10 1.96
CA GLU A 122 -16.03 -1.05 2.63
C GLU A 122 -15.93 -1.14 4.15
N SER A 123 -14.84 -1.67 4.67
CA SER A 123 -14.60 -1.81 6.11
C SER A 123 -14.03 -0.55 6.74
N ILE A 124 -13.47 0.37 5.96
CA ILE A 124 -12.82 1.59 6.46
C ILE A 124 -13.53 2.89 6.05
N ASN A 125 -14.48 2.83 5.12
CA ASN A 125 -15.16 4.02 4.60
C ASN A 125 -16.42 4.43 5.39
N LYS A 126 -16.80 3.67 6.41
CA LYS A 126 -17.96 3.95 7.26
C LYS A 126 -17.52 4.65 8.53
N ASP A 127 -18.19 5.74 8.91
CA ASP A 127 -17.84 6.52 10.11
C ASP A 127 -17.89 5.71 11.42
N ASN A 128 -18.56 4.57 11.40
CA ASN A 128 -18.70 3.66 12.55
C ASN A 128 -18.01 2.30 12.32
N ALA A 129 -17.11 2.19 11.35
CA ALA A 129 -16.43 0.93 11.09
C ALA A 129 -15.51 0.54 12.25
N VAL A 130 -15.56 -0.73 12.64
CA VAL A 130 -14.75 -1.28 13.75
C VAL A 130 -13.26 -1.08 13.48
N MET A 131 -12.83 -1.21 12.21
CA MET A 131 -11.43 -1.05 11.82
C MET A 131 -10.85 0.35 12.05
N ILE A 132 -11.69 1.39 12.18
CA ILE A 132 -11.23 2.77 12.41
C ILE A 132 -11.46 3.25 13.84
N ARG A 133 -11.99 2.40 14.71
CA ARG A 133 -12.22 2.70 16.12
C ARG A 133 -11.27 1.89 16.98
N ASP A 134 -10.66 2.55 17.95
CA ASP A 134 -9.97 1.86 19.02
C ASP A 134 -11.00 1.12 19.88
N THR A 135 -10.71 -0.12 20.18
CA THR A 135 -11.47 -0.93 21.13
C THR A 135 -10.53 -1.34 22.26
N GLU A 136 -11.09 -1.80 23.38
CA GLU A 136 -10.27 -2.30 24.49
C GLU A 136 -9.41 -3.52 24.10
N GLN A 137 -9.71 -4.16 22.95
CA GLN A 137 -9.08 -5.42 22.52
C GLN A 137 -8.25 -5.27 21.25
N SER A 138 -8.39 -4.17 20.48
CA SER A 138 -7.66 -4.01 19.22
C SER A 138 -7.39 -2.54 18.90
N ALA A 139 -6.20 -2.24 18.42
CA ALA A 139 -5.86 -0.94 17.87
C ALA A 139 -6.58 -0.71 16.55
N SER A 140 -7.05 0.51 16.30
CA SER A 140 -7.62 0.87 15.00
C SER A 140 -6.56 0.93 13.91
N LEU A 141 -7.00 0.86 12.64
CA LEU A 141 -6.11 1.08 11.50
C LEU A 141 -5.35 2.42 11.63
N TYR A 142 -6.01 3.46 12.12
CA TYR A 142 -5.39 4.78 12.28
C TYR A 142 -4.35 4.81 13.40
N ASP A 143 -4.58 4.09 14.49
CA ASP A 143 -3.59 3.97 15.55
C ASP A 143 -2.38 3.14 15.11
N LEU A 144 -2.61 2.02 14.40
CA LEU A 144 -1.53 1.24 13.78
C LEU A 144 -0.67 2.11 12.86
N THR A 145 -1.30 2.88 11.97
CA THR A 145 -0.56 3.74 11.02
C THR A 145 0.19 4.87 11.71
N ARG A 146 -0.40 5.46 12.74
CA ARG A 146 0.25 6.49 13.56
C ARG A 146 1.49 5.92 14.26
N ARG A 147 1.36 4.80 14.96
CA ARG A 147 2.49 4.15 15.64
C ARG A 147 3.58 3.75 14.68
N THR A 148 3.23 3.19 13.52
CA THR A 148 4.19 2.83 12.49
C THR A 148 5.04 4.04 12.05
N GLN A 149 4.40 5.18 11.80
CA GLN A 149 5.09 6.35 11.26
C GLN A 149 5.73 7.21 12.34
N GLU A 150 5.06 7.46 13.46
CA GLU A 150 5.53 8.40 14.48
C GLU A 150 6.43 7.74 15.54
N GLU A 151 6.14 6.50 15.95
CA GLU A 151 6.88 5.80 16.99
C GLU A 151 8.02 4.93 16.42
N GLN A 152 7.77 4.26 15.27
CA GLN A 152 8.78 3.40 14.63
C GLN A 152 9.57 4.11 13.52
N ASN A 153 9.14 5.31 13.09
CA ASN A 153 9.74 6.07 11.98
C ASN A 153 9.76 5.27 10.65
N ILE A 154 8.77 4.42 10.45
CA ILE A 154 8.60 3.62 9.22
C ILE A 154 7.56 4.32 8.35
N PRO A 155 7.92 4.90 7.19
CA PRO A 155 6.96 5.55 6.32
C PRO A 155 6.04 4.53 5.65
N ILE A 156 4.78 4.94 5.46
CA ILE A 156 3.76 4.12 4.83
C ILE A 156 3.55 4.55 3.37
N VAL A 157 3.53 3.56 2.47
CA VAL A 157 3.05 3.69 1.10
C VAL A 157 1.68 3.03 1.00
N VAL A 158 0.67 3.81 0.61
CA VAL A 158 -0.69 3.28 0.37
C VAL A 158 -0.87 2.99 -1.11
N ILE A 159 -1.33 1.79 -1.42
CA ILE A 159 -1.74 1.39 -2.76
C ILE A 159 -3.28 1.35 -2.80
N ILE A 160 -3.88 2.10 -3.71
CA ILE A 160 -5.33 2.10 -3.96
C ILE A 160 -5.56 1.39 -5.28
N ASP A 161 -6.06 0.17 -5.20
CA ASP A 161 -6.37 -0.64 -6.38
C ASP A 161 -7.80 -0.35 -6.87
N GLU A 162 -7.99 -0.36 -8.19
CA GLU A 162 -9.25 0.00 -8.85
C GLU A 162 -9.77 1.40 -8.46
N GLU A 163 -8.87 2.38 -8.45
CA GLU A 163 -9.12 3.77 -8.01
C GLU A 163 -10.36 4.39 -8.66
N HIS A 164 -10.66 4.03 -9.92
CA HIS A 164 -11.85 4.55 -10.63
C HIS A 164 -13.18 4.21 -9.92
N MET A 165 -13.23 3.17 -9.11
CA MET A 165 -14.41 2.81 -8.31
C MET A 165 -14.65 3.77 -7.14
N PHE A 166 -13.63 4.52 -6.73
CA PHE A 166 -13.69 5.51 -5.65
C PHE A 166 -13.95 6.93 -6.14
N ALA A 167 -13.66 7.22 -7.42
CA ALA A 167 -13.45 8.57 -7.91
C ALA A 167 -14.70 9.47 -7.96
N SER A 168 -15.91 8.93 -8.12
CA SER A 168 -17.07 9.79 -8.40
C SER A 168 -18.02 10.03 -7.22
N LYS A 169 -18.19 9.05 -6.33
CA LYS A 169 -19.15 9.16 -5.20
C LYS A 169 -18.48 9.16 -3.83
N LEU A 170 -17.22 8.79 -3.74
CA LEU A 170 -16.51 8.53 -2.49
C LEU A 170 -15.25 9.39 -2.33
N ALA A 171 -14.99 10.34 -3.24
CA ALA A 171 -13.77 11.15 -3.21
C ALA A 171 -13.51 11.81 -1.83
N ASN A 172 -14.54 12.39 -1.22
CA ASN A 172 -14.42 13.01 0.10
C ASN A 172 -14.13 12.00 1.21
N LYS A 173 -14.71 10.79 1.12
CA LYS A 173 -14.46 9.74 2.12
C LYS A 173 -13.07 9.14 1.96
N THR A 174 -12.65 8.91 0.71
CA THR A 174 -11.28 8.47 0.40
C THR A 174 -10.27 9.47 0.95
N GLU A 175 -10.48 10.75 0.71
CA GLU A 175 -9.60 11.80 1.19
C GLU A 175 -9.55 11.86 2.72
N LYS A 176 -10.69 11.68 3.41
CA LYS A 176 -10.75 11.60 4.88
C LYS A 176 -9.93 10.41 5.40
N VAL A 177 -10.10 9.23 4.82
CA VAL A 177 -9.32 8.03 5.20
C VAL A 177 -7.84 8.24 4.98
N LEU A 178 -7.44 8.72 3.80
CA LEU A 178 -6.05 8.97 3.46
C LEU A 178 -5.41 10.06 4.32
N LYS A 179 -6.17 11.10 4.69
CA LYS A 179 -5.71 12.13 5.62
C LYS A 179 -5.43 11.55 7.01
N ASN A 180 -6.24 10.60 7.49
CA ASN A 180 -6.04 9.96 8.78
C ASN A 180 -4.88 8.95 8.77
N ILE A 181 -4.70 8.20 7.67
CA ILE A 181 -3.54 7.32 7.49
C ILE A 181 -2.26 8.14 7.33
N ASN A 182 -2.36 9.29 6.67
CA ASN A 182 -1.25 10.20 6.37
C ASN A 182 -0.03 9.49 5.71
N PRO A 183 -0.24 8.75 4.59
CA PRO A 183 0.85 8.02 3.96
C PRO A 183 1.87 8.98 3.33
N LYS A 184 3.12 8.55 3.23
CA LYS A 184 4.17 9.31 2.54
C LYS A 184 3.92 9.37 1.03
N VAL A 185 3.50 8.25 0.44
CA VAL A 185 3.16 8.14 -0.98
C VAL A 185 1.85 7.36 -1.14
N GLU A 186 1.00 7.84 -2.04
CA GLU A 186 -0.17 7.12 -2.54
C GLU A 186 0.10 6.65 -3.96
N LEU A 187 0.01 5.35 -4.20
CA LEU A 187 -0.02 4.77 -5.53
C LEU A 187 -1.46 4.41 -5.90
N ARG A 188 -2.04 5.14 -6.82
CA ARG A 188 -3.39 4.89 -7.31
C ARG A 188 -3.33 4.08 -8.61
N ILE A 189 -3.91 2.90 -8.57
CA ILE A 189 -3.93 1.95 -9.69
C ILE A 189 -5.33 1.91 -10.27
N SER A 190 -5.46 2.11 -11.57
CA SER A 190 -6.75 2.01 -12.25
C SER A 190 -6.63 1.44 -13.66
N ALA A 191 -7.76 0.92 -14.17
CA ALA A 191 -7.88 0.60 -15.59
C ALA A 191 -7.87 1.88 -16.42
N THR A 192 -7.23 1.84 -17.59
CA THR A 192 -7.52 2.82 -18.64
C THR A 192 -8.85 2.44 -19.30
N PRO A 193 -9.70 3.41 -19.63
CA PRO A 193 -10.91 3.16 -20.40
C PRO A 193 -10.59 2.45 -21.71
#